data_c0041339d0583e2b1dbe1da8f2c96180
#
_entry.id   c0041339d0583e2b1dbe1da8f2c96180
#
_cell.length_a   1.000
_cell.length_b   1.000
_cell.length_c   1.000
_cell.angle_alpha   90.00
_cell.angle_beta   90.00
_cell.angle_gamma   90.00
#
_symmetry.space_group_name_H-M   'P 1'
#
loop_
_entity.id
_entity.type
_entity.pdbx_description
1 polymer ?
#
loop_
_entity_poly.entity_id
_entity_poly.type
_entity_poly.pdbx_seq_one_letter_code
_entity_poly.pdbx_strand_id
1 'polypeptide(L)'
;MRRANVLSEPCVYEETDPEGFRSGFARVGKAVGGEAIAVKVYELPPEERVCPYHYEYEEEWLLVLDGAVVVRTVDGEQELERGEIVCFAPGPQGAHSAANRRETTARILMFSSAREPAVAVYPDSDKIGVWPGNDDDKVMLRRADGSVDYWDGER
;
A
#
# COMPACT_ATOMS: atom_id res chain seq x y z
N MET A 1 4.34 28.32 0.30
CA MET A 1 3.92 27.05 0.94
C MET A 1 3.04 26.28 -0.05
N ARG A 2 3.40 25.04 -0.39
CA ARG A 2 2.52 24.14 -1.17
C ARG A 2 1.49 23.49 -0.21
N ARG A 3 0.29 23.23 -0.68
CA ARG A 3 -0.77 22.63 0.11
C ARG A 3 -1.63 21.70 -0.74
N ALA A 4 -2.19 20.66 -0.13
CA ALA A 4 -3.20 19.78 -0.68
C ALA A 4 -4.34 19.63 0.35
N ASN A 5 -5.53 19.29 -0.11
CA ASN A 5 -6.64 18.95 0.78
C ASN A 5 -6.93 17.46 0.63
N VAL A 6 -6.57 16.68 1.63
CA VAL A 6 -6.71 15.21 1.60
C VAL A 6 -8.16 14.73 1.45
N LEU A 7 -9.15 15.58 1.75
CA LEU A 7 -10.56 15.25 1.60
C LEU A 7 -11.09 15.47 0.17
N SER A 8 -10.38 16.25 -0.66
CA SER A 8 -10.86 16.64 -1.99
C SER A 8 -9.79 16.60 -3.09
N GLU A 9 -8.56 16.17 -2.78
CA GLU A 9 -7.53 15.99 -3.80
C GLU A 9 -8.00 14.95 -4.82
N PRO A 10 -7.98 15.26 -6.14
CA PRO A 10 -8.41 14.31 -7.15
C PRO A 10 -7.51 13.08 -7.19
N CYS A 11 -8.13 11.90 -7.21
CA CYS A 11 -7.43 10.64 -7.36
C CYS A 11 -7.40 10.20 -8.84
N VAL A 12 -6.29 9.59 -9.24
CA VAL A 12 -6.10 8.99 -10.56
C VAL A 12 -6.38 7.50 -10.45
N TYR A 13 -7.14 6.95 -11.39
CA TYR A 13 -7.43 5.52 -11.51
C TYR A 13 -6.63 4.97 -12.69
N GLU A 14 -5.97 3.83 -12.51
CA GLU A 14 -5.23 3.16 -13.59
C GLU A 14 -6.14 2.14 -14.28
N GLU A 15 -6.31 2.26 -15.61
CA GLU A 15 -7.19 1.37 -16.39
C GLU A 15 -6.72 -0.08 -16.42
N THR A 16 -5.44 -0.31 -16.13
CA THR A 16 -4.80 -1.63 -16.13
C THR A 16 -4.98 -2.40 -14.82
N ASP A 17 -5.53 -1.76 -13.78
CA ASP A 17 -5.73 -2.42 -12.51
C ASP A 17 -6.77 -3.53 -12.62
N PRO A 18 -6.48 -4.72 -12.07
CA PRO A 18 -7.39 -5.84 -12.13
C PRO A 18 -8.63 -5.60 -11.24
N GLU A 19 -9.71 -6.30 -11.55
CA GLU A 19 -10.92 -6.31 -10.75
C GLU A 19 -10.61 -6.67 -9.28
N GLY A 20 -11.20 -5.92 -8.34
CA GLY A 20 -10.93 -6.01 -6.91
C GLY A 20 -9.74 -5.17 -6.43
N PHE A 21 -9.06 -4.44 -7.34
CA PHE A 21 -7.93 -3.54 -7.01
C PHE A 21 -7.98 -2.20 -7.76
N ARG A 22 -9.14 -1.82 -8.29
CA ARG A 22 -9.36 -0.57 -9.04
C ARG A 22 -9.57 0.61 -8.11
N SER A 23 -8.56 0.93 -7.30
CA SER A 23 -8.58 2.08 -6.42
C SER A 23 -7.95 3.31 -7.09
N GLY A 24 -8.53 4.48 -6.85
CA GLY A 24 -7.89 5.74 -7.24
C GLY A 24 -6.86 6.17 -6.21
N PHE A 25 -5.80 6.88 -6.63
CA PHE A 25 -4.82 7.39 -5.68
C PHE A 25 -4.32 8.80 -6.01
N ALA A 26 -3.84 9.52 -4.99
CA ALA A 26 -3.15 10.81 -5.12
C ALA A 26 -1.90 10.83 -4.23
N ARG A 27 -0.74 11.17 -4.80
CA ARG A 27 0.55 11.27 -4.09
C ARG A 27 0.69 12.65 -3.43
N VAL A 28 -0.12 12.91 -2.41
CA VAL A 28 -0.21 14.23 -1.77
C VAL A 28 1.09 14.67 -1.09
N GLY A 29 1.84 13.76 -0.49
CA GLY A 29 3.13 14.06 0.11
C GLY A 29 4.11 14.68 -0.90
N LYS A 30 4.25 14.04 -2.07
CA LYS A 30 5.09 14.54 -3.17
C LYS A 30 4.57 15.87 -3.73
N ALA A 31 3.25 16.02 -3.88
CA ALA A 31 2.63 17.24 -4.40
C ALA A 31 2.93 18.47 -3.52
N VAL A 32 3.01 18.30 -2.21
CA VAL A 32 3.36 19.37 -1.26
C VAL A 32 4.86 19.53 -1.01
N GLY A 33 5.71 18.66 -1.60
CA GLY A 33 7.17 18.72 -1.52
C GLY A 33 7.76 17.91 -0.35
N GLY A 34 7.04 16.91 0.15
CA GLY A 34 7.56 15.93 1.11
C GLY A 34 8.54 14.95 0.44
N GLU A 35 9.64 14.64 1.10
CA GLU A 35 10.69 13.72 0.62
C GLU A 35 10.89 12.53 1.57
N ALA A 36 10.85 12.77 2.89
CA ALA A 36 11.15 11.74 3.89
C ALA A 36 9.95 10.84 4.23
N ILE A 37 8.73 11.29 3.94
CA ILE A 37 7.50 10.57 4.24
C ILE A 37 6.65 10.49 2.97
N ALA A 38 6.32 9.28 2.57
CA ALA A 38 5.33 9.02 1.54
C ALA A 38 3.93 9.21 2.13
N VAL A 39 3.13 10.07 1.52
CA VAL A 39 1.72 10.28 1.92
C VAL A 39 0.86 10.15 0.68
N LYS A 40 -0.08 9.22 0.72
CA LYS A 40 -1.02 8.95 -0.37
C LYS A 40 -2.45 8.98 0.15
N VAL A 41 -3.34 9.55 -0.64
CA VAL A 41 -4.79 9.39 -0.49
C VAL A 41 -5.23 8.31 -1.45
N TYR A 42 -6.15 7.46 -1.02
CA TYR A 42 -6.81 6.47 -1.87
C TYR A 42 -8.32 6.65 -1.82
N GLU A 43 -8.96 6.46 -2.96
CA GLU A 43 -10.41 6.26 -3.10
C GLU A 43 -10.65 4.81 -3.45
N LEU A 44 -11.48 4.16 -2.64
CA LEU A 44 -11.87 2.77 -2.83
C LEU A 44 -13.36 2.72 -3.20
N PRO A 45 -13.70 2.51 -4.47
CA PRO A 45 -15.06 2.16 -4.85
C PRO A 45 -15.56 0.90 -4.11
N PRO A 46 -16.87 0.61 -4.13
CA PRO A 46 -17.41 -0.64 -3.60
C PRO A 46 -16.65 -1.87 -4.10
N GLU A 47 -16.37 -2.82 -3.20
CA GLU A 47 -15.68 -4.10 -3.44
C GLU A 47 -14.19 -4.01 -3.87
N GLU A 48 -13.63 -2.81 -3.94
CA GLU A 48 -12.23 -2.61 -4.34
C GLU A 48 -11.29 -2.55 -3.12
N ARG A 49 -10.00 -2.89 -3.35
CA ARG A 49 -8.91 -2.88 -2.37
C ARG A 49 -7.83 -1.91 -2.78
N VAL A 50 -7.07 -1.45 -1.78
CA VAL A 50 -5.88 -0.61 -2.05
C VAL A 50 -4.78 -1.40 -2.74
N CYS A 51 -4.49 -2.60 -2.24
CA CYS A 51 -3.37 -3.44 -2.66
C CYS A 51 -3.59 -4.88 -2.22
N PRO A 52 -2.83 -5.84 -2.76
CA PRO A 52 -2.79 -7.20 -2.25
C PRO A 52 -2.35 -7.25 -0.79
N TYR A 53 -2.73 -8.29 -0.06
CA TYR A 53 -2.26 -8.54 1.30
C TYR A 53 -0.73 -8.64 1.31
N HIS A 54 -0.08 -7.76 2.09
CA HIS A 54 1.37 -7.63 2.10
C HIS A 54 1.89 -7.10 3.44
N TYR A 55 3.19 -7.18 3.61
CA TYR A 55 3.92 -6.41 4.61
C TYR A 55 5.16 -5.76 3.99
N GLU A 56 5.58 -4.68 4.61
CA GLU A 56 6.82 -3.99 4.29
C GLU A 56 7.81 -4.05 5.47
N TYR A 57 9.04 -3.61 5.28
CA TYR A 57 10.03 -3.49 6.34
C TYR A 57 10.12 -2.07 6.90
N GLU A 58 9.14 -1.24 6.53
CA GLU A 58 8.87 0.07 7.08
C GLU A 58 7.52 0.08 7.79
N GLU A 59 7.35 1.02 8.71
CA GLU A 59 6.09 1.24 9.40
C GLU A 59 5.10 1.94 8.45
N GLU A 60 3.90 1.40 8.32
CA GLU A 60 2.82 2.03 7.56
C GLU A 60 1.64 2.40 8.45
N TRP A 61 0.94 3.44 8.07
CA TRP A 61 -0.22 3.95 8.77
C TRP A 61 -1.39 4.12 7.82
N LEU A 62 -2.59 3.83 8.31
CA LEU A 62 -3.83 4.07 7.61
C LEU A 62 -4.77 4.89 8.50
N LEU A 63 -5.32 5.96 7.94
CA LEU A 63 -6.37 6.79 8.54
C LEU A 63 -7.58 6.81 7.62
N VAL A 64 -8.77 6.48 8.13
CA VAL A 64 -10.02 6.60 7.37
C VAL A 64 -10.47 8.06 7.36
N LEU A 65 -10.51 8.66 6.16
CA LEU A 65 -10.92 10.05 5.96
C LEU A 65 -12.43 10.18 5.76
N ASP A 66 -13.03 9.21 5.06
CA ASP A 66 -14.47 9.15 4.79
C ASP A 66 -14.92 7.72 4.50
N GLY A 67 -16.16 7.38 4.87
CA GLY A 67 -16.69 6.02 4.76
C GLY A 67 -16.10 5.07 5.79
N ALA A 68 -15.96 3.80 5.42
CA ALA A 68 -15.39 2.74 6.23
C ALA A 68 -14.62 1.75 5.36
N VAL A 69 -13.62 1.08 5.94
CA VAL A 69 -12.86 0.02 5.27
C VAL A 69 -12.68 -1.17 6.20
N VAL A 70 -12.66 -2.36 5.64
CA VAL A 70 -12.28 -3.57 6.35
C VAL A 70 -10.77 -3.78 6.18
N VAL A 71 -10.05 -3.79 7.28
CA VAL A 71 -8.61 -4.07 7.33
C VAL A 71 -8.41 -5.51 7.76
N ARG A 72 -7.75 -6.30 6.90
CA ARG A 72 -7.25 -7.64 7.22
C ARG A 72 -5.83 -7.53 7.75
N THR A 73 -5.58 -8.18 8.88
CA THR A 73 -4.26 -8.32 9.51
C THR A 73 -3.96 -9.79 9.79
N VAL A 74 -2.85 -10.09 10.47
CA VAL A 74 -2.53 -11.44 10.96
C VAL A 74 -3.51 -11.93 12.03
N ASP A 75 -4.17 -11.02 12.75
CA ASP A 75 -5.14 -11.31 13.81
C ASP A 75 -6.59 -11.41 13.31
N GLY A 76 -6.82 -11.20 12.00
CA GLY A 76 -8.14 -11.26 11.39
C GLY A 76 -8.55 -9.95 10.72
N GLU A 77 -9.85 -9.80 10.52
CA GLU A 77 -10.44 -8.61 9.87
C GLU A 77 -11.12 -7.72 10.89
N GLN A 78 -10.93 -6.42 10.75
CA GLN A 78 -11.63 -5.39 11.52
C GLN A 78 -12.10 -4.28 10.60
N GLU A 79 -13.32 -3.77 10.85
CA GLU A 79 -13.81 -2.58 10.16
C GLU A 79 -13.33 -1.34 10.88
N LEU A 80 -12.78 -0.39 10.12
CA LEU A 80 -12.41 0.93 10.58
C LEU A 80 -13.36 1.96 9.97
N GLU A 81 -13.84 2.87 10.80
CA GLU A 81 -14.72 3.95 10.43
C GLU A 81 -13.98 5.29 10.32
N ARG A 82 -14.66 6.29 9.80
CA ARG A 82 -14.12 7.64 9.64
C ARG A 82 -13.48 8.17 10.93
N GLY A 83 -12.23 8.62 10.83
CA GLY A 83 -11.44 9.19 11.92
C GLY A 83 -10.60 8.15 12.66
N GLU A 84 -10.79 6.86 12.41
CA GLU A 84 -9.96 5.82 13.00
C GLU A 84 -8.63 5.69 12.27
N ILE A 85 -7.58 5.43 13.04
CA ILE A 85 -6.21 5.29 12.55
C ILE A 85 -5.59 4.00 13.09
N VAL A 86 -4.81 3.33 12.24
CA VAL A 86 -4.07 2.12 12.60
C VAL A 86 -2.65 2.20 12.09
N CYS A 87 -1.73 1.56 12.82
CA CYS A 87 -0.34 1.39 12.45
C CYS A 87 -0.03 -0.09 12.18
N PHE A 88 0.66 -0.35 11.10
CA PHE A 88 1.18 -1.66 10.72
C PHE A 88 2.68 -1.70 11.00
N ALA A 89 3.10 -2.60 11.86
CA ALA A 89 4.51 -2.75 12.24
C ALA A 89 5.35 -3.26 11.05
N PRO A 90 6.64 -2.96 10.99
CA PRO A 90 7.54 -3.54 10.00
C PRO A 90 7.58 -5.08 10.09
N GLY A 91 7.65 -5.74 8.94
CA GLY A 91 7.77 -7.19 8.83
C GLY A 91 6.45 -7.96 8.94
N PRO A 92 6.52 -9.30 9.07
CA PRO A 92 5.35 -10.18 8.90
C PRO A 92 4.18 -9.90 9.85
N GLN A 93 4.44 -9.36 11.04
CA GLN A 93 3.40 -9.02 12.02
C GLN A 93 2.54 -7.82 11.58
N GLY A 94 3.08 -6.96 10.73
CA GLY A 94 2.33 -5.84 10.14
C GLY A 94 1.65 -6.16 8.81
N ALA A 95 1.57 -7.44 8.43
CA ALA A 95 0.91 -7.83 7.18
C ALA A 95 -0.56 -7.38 7.16
N HIS A 96 -0.95 -6.69 6.11
CA HIS A 96 -2.27 -6.08 6.01
C HIS A 96 -2.77 -5.94 4.56
N SER A 97 -4.07 -5.71 4.44
CA SER A 97 -4.74 -5.16 3.26
C SER A 97 -5.99 -4.41 3.71
N ALA A 98 -6.41 -3.42 2.94
CA ALA A 98 -7.64 -2.66 3.20
C ALA A 98 -8.59 -2.76 2.01
N ALA A 99 -9.87 -3.05 2.28
CA ALA A 99 -10.93 -3.22 1.29
C ALA A 99 -12.16 -2.40 1.67
N ASN A 100 -12.84 -1.84 0.70
CA ASN A 100 -14.16 -1.27 0.89
C ASN A 100 -15.22 -2.36 0.66
N ARG A 101 -16.00 -2.68 1.69
CA ARG A 101 -17.14 -3.61 1.61
C ARG A 101 -18.51 -2.91 1.76
N ARG A 102 -18.51 -1.58 1.61
CA ARG A 102 -19.73 -0.75 1.64
C ARG A 102 -20.13 -0.39 0.22
N GLU A 103 -21.38 0.06 0.06
CA GLU A 103 -21.93 0.46 -1.24
C GLU A 103 -21.49 1.86 -1.70
N THR A 104 -20.85 2.63 -0.83
CA THR A 104 -20.34 3.96 -1.12
C THR A 104 -18.83 3.95 -1.14
N THR A 105 -18.22 4.81 -1.97
CA THR A 105 -16.77 4.96 -2.02
C THR A 105 -16.20 5.36 -0.65
N ALA A 106 -15.18 4.65 -0.20
CA ALA A 106 -14.40 5.02 0.98
C ALA A 106 -13.17 5.84 0.57
N ARG A 107 -12.69 6.69 1.47
CA ARG A 107 -11.48 7.49 1.28
C ARG A 107 -10.54 7.32 2.46
N ILE A 108 -9.30 6.97 2.19
CA ILE A 108 -8.29 6.76 3.24
C ILE A 108 -7.00 7.52 2.93
N LEU A 109 -6.25 7.79 3.98
CA LEU A 109 -4.88 8.29 3.92
C LEU A 109 -3.94 7.18 4.37
N MET A 110 -2.93 6.87 3.57
CA MET A 110 -1.82 6.00 3.98
C MET A 110 -0.52 6.79 3.95
N PHE A 111 0.34 6.52 4.93
CA PHE A 111 1.65 7.13 4.99
C PHE A 111 2.67 6.19 5.63
N SER A 112 3.89 6.27 5.13
CA SER A 112 5.04 5.49 5.60
C SER A 112 6.32 6.29 5.40
N SER A 113 7.47 5.78 5.81
CA SER A 113 8.73 6.37 5.41
C SER A 113 8.91 6.23 3.88
N ALA A 114 9.54 7.25 3.27
CA ALA A 114 9.85 7.25 1.83
C ALA A 114 11.28 6.72 1.59
N ARG A 115 11.68 5.65 2.32
CA ARG A 115 13.01 5.08 2.19
C ARG A 115 13.12 4.17 0.97
N GLU A 116 14.29 4.20 0.37
CA GLU A 116 14.70 3.30 -0.71
C GLU A 116 15.99 2.56 -0.28
N PRO A 117 16.12 1.28 -0.60
CA PRO A 117 15.17 0.43 -1.32
C PRO A 117 13.94 0.08 -0.48
N ALA A 118 12.75 0.17 -1.06
CA ALA A 118 11.53 -0.36 -0.46
C ALA A 118 11.36 -1.84 -0.81
N VAL A 119 10.92 -2.64 0.16
CA VAL A 119 10.71 -4.09 -0.01
C VAL A 119 9.33 -4.45 0.54
N ALA A 120 8.50 -5.06 -0.31
CA ALA A 120 7.21 -5.61 0.09
C ALA A 120 7.14 -7.12 -0.16
N VAL A 121 6.55 -7.85 0.78
CA VAL A 121 6.30 -9.29 0.66
C VAL A 121 4.81 -9.54 0.64
N TYR A 122 4.36 -10.39 -0.27
CA TYR A 122 2.95 -10.71 -0.52
C TYR A 122 2.68 -12.18 -0.16
N PRO A 123 2.28 -12.48 1.09
CA PRO A 123 2.15 -13.86 1.56
C PRO A 123 1.16 -14.71 0.75
N ASP A 124 0.00 -14.13 0.38
CA ASP A 124 -1.05 -14.87 -0.32
C ASP A 124 -0.64 -15.31 -1.75
N SER A 125 0.27 -14.59 -2.39
CA SER A 125 0.73 -14.88 -3.76
C SER A 125 2.19 -15.30 -3.83
N ASP A 126 2.85 -15.48 -2.67
CA ASP A 126 4.25 -15.87 -2.52
C ASP A 126 5.21 -15.00 -3.35
N LYS A 127 4.98 -13.69 -3.36
CA LYS A 127 5.82 -12.73 -4.09
C LYS A 127 6.64 -11.87 -3.16
N ILE A 128 7.74 -11.36 -3.70
CA ILE A 128 8.53 -10.27 -3.13
C ILE A 128 8.76 -9.22 -4.21
N GLY A 129 8.56 -7.96 -3.85
CA GLY A 129 8.88 -6.80 -4.67
C GLY A 129 10.00 -5.98 -4.03
N VAL A 130 10.92 -5.50 -4.85
CA VAL A 130 11.99 -4.58 -4.44
C VAL A 130 11.95 -3.37 -5.34
N TRP A 131 11.91 -2.18 -4.74
CA TRP A 131 11.94 -0.88 -5.40
C TRP A 131 13.17 -0.11 -4.93
N PRO A 132 14.29 -0.18 -5.67
CA PRO A 132 15.56 0.41 -5.23
C PRO A 132 15.67 1.91 -5.52
N GLY A 133 14.59 2.58 -5.96
CA GLY A 133 14.61 3.98 -6.37
C GLY A 133 15.01 4.19 -7.84
N ASN A 134 15.40 3.13 -8.51
CA ASN A 134 15.71 3.07 -9.94
C ASN A 134 14.79 2.02 -10.58
N ASP A 135 14.04 2.41 -11.59
CA ASP A 135 13.06 1.53 -12.24
C ASP A 135 13.71 0.35 -12.98
N ASP A 136 14.96 0.50 -13.45
CA ASP A 136 15.70 -0.55 -14.16
C ASP A 136 16.06 -1.73 -13.25
N ASP A 137 16.22 -1.48 -11.93
CA ASP A 137 16.57 -2.50 -10.94
C ASP A 137 15.34 -2.99 -10.14
N LYS A 138 14.14 -2.52 -10.50
CA LYS A 138 12.90 -2.97 -9.87
C LYS A 138 12.63 -4.43 -10.19
N VAL A 139 12.40 -5.23 -9.14
CA VAL A 139 12.10 -6.66 -9.29
C VAL A 139 10.78 -7.01 -8.61
N MET A 140 10.05 -7.93 -9.25
CA MET A 140 8.91 -8.62 -8.66
C MET A 140 9.09 -10.12 -8.96
N LEU A 141 9.34 -10.90 -7.92
CA LEU A 141 9.64 -12.32 -8.04
C LEU A 141 8.65 -13.16 -7.26
N ARG A 142 8.37 -14.38 -7.74
CA ARG A 142 7.76 -15.41 -6.92
C ARG A 142 8.86 -16.06 -6.09
N ARG A 143 8.72 -16.10 -4.78
CA ARG A 143 9.78 -16.55 -3.86
C ARG A 143 10.15 -18.02 -4.06
N ALA A 144 9.15 -18.88 -4.30
CA ALA A 144 9.39 -20.31 -4.56
C ALA A 144 10.22 -20.56 -5.84
N ASP A 145 10.05 -19.72 -6.87
CA ASP A 145 10.66 -19.92 -8.19
C ASP A 145 11.99 -19.15 -8.36
N GLY A 146 12.24 -18.15 -7.53
CA GLY A 146 13.35 -17.20 -7.71
C GLY A 146 14.47 -17.27 -6.66
N SER A 147 14.35 -18.14 -5.66
CA SER A 147 15.40 -18.28 -4.64
C SER A 147 16.53 -19.15 -5.16
N VAL A 148 17.74 -18.58 -5.19
CA VAL A 148 18.97 -19.26 -5.56
C VAL A 148 19.96 -19.18 -4.41
N ASP A 149 20.97 -20.09 -4.40
CA ASP A 149 22.09 -20.00 -3.46
C ASP A 149 22.92 -18.74 -3.74
N TYR A 150 23.54 -18.17 -2.70
CA TYR A 150 24.36 -16.95 -2.82
C TYR A 150 25.49 -17.10 -3.86
N TRP A 151 26.01 -18.32 -4.04
CA TRP A 151 27.10 -18.61 -4.96
C TRP A 151 26.61 -19.15 -6.32
N ASP A 152 25.32 -19.22 -6.56
CA ASP A 152 24.78 -19.73 -7.82
C ASP A 152 25.20 -18.83 -8.98
N GLY A 153 25.89 -19.42 -9.96
CA GLY A 153 26.46 -18.72 -11.11
C GLY A 153 27.82 -18.01 -10.87
N GLU A 154 28.29 -17.96 -9.63
CA GLU A 154 29.63 -17.41 -9.33
C GLU A 154 30.72 -18.40 -9.64
N ARG A 155 31.92 -17.90 -10.06
CA ARG A 155 33.11 -18.72 -10.45
C ARG A 155 34.37 -18.17 -9.82
#